data_6f4a0682d2f6069ebffb187548f6c0da
#
_entry.id   6f4a0682d2f6069ebffb187548f6c0da
#
_cell.length_a   1.000
_cell.length_b   1.000
_cell.length_c   1.000
_cell.angle_alpha   90.00
_cell.angle_beta   90.00
_cell.angle_gamma   90.00
#
_symmetry.space_group_name_H-M   'P 1'
#
loop_
_entity.id
_entity.type
_entity.pdbx_description
1 polymer ?
#
loop_
_entity_poly.entity_id
_entity_poly.type
_entity_poly.pdbx_seq_one_letter_code
_entity_poly.pdbx_strand_id
1 'polypeptide(L)'
;MSKRFSIYKKSIKDECVKCSAEDIFNKICIISNNSLEVIQYIINLIIKDIIQGSLNSILKTITNKKSDLFLIEDHVKMQISSSYNQNNYIYENLSSLKLGECESILKQKYNISKKDELIIFKVEYFIDGLYIPIITYEIFNPTTKEKLDLKICENKKINIFIPVSINEENLLFHDKNNDYYNDQCNVYTSEKGTDIILYDRKREFNNKKMSLCEKNCEYKGYNSDTKKVFCQCSIEHKSPLTLSDIINTNKLLNNFIDIKSITNLGVLKCYAVLFSKEGLINNIGSYTILMIELFFIISIYLFYIFDYNYIINIIRDKLVIIKKKEQNINLILKSITKIY
;
A
#
# COMPACT_ATOMS: atom_id res chain seq x y z
N MET A 1 37.65 5.46 -4.18
CA MET A 1 38.16 4.31 -3.41
C MET A 1 37.19 3.15 -3.63
N SER A 2 37.57 2.19 -4.48
CA SER A 2 36.75 0.99 -4.74
C SER A 2 36.88 0.06 -3.52
N LYS A 3 35.79 -0.05 -2.73
CA LYS A 3 35.70 -1.09 -1.71
C LYS A 3 35.59 -2.44 -2.42
N ARG A 4 36.66 -3.24 -2.40
CA ARG A 4 36.61 -4.62 -2.86
C ARG A 4 35.81 -5.42 -1.84
N PHE A 5 34.62 -5.87 -2.23
CA PHE A 5 33.85 -6.84 -1.44
C PHE A 5 34.51 -8.23 -1.66
N SER A 6 34.88 -8.89 -0.57
CA SER A 6 35.45 -10.22 -0.60
C SER A 6 34.39 -11.26 -0.31
N ILE A 7 34.06 -12.06 -1.30
CA ILE A 7 33.27 -13.28 -1.15
C ILE A 7 34.25 -14.38 -0.83
N TYR A 8 34.15 -14.99 0.34
CA TYR A 8 35.12 -15.99 0.80
C TYR A 8 34.62 -17.40 0.49
N LYS A 9 35.48 -18.18 -0.16
CA LYS A 9 35.31 -19.62 -0.28
C LYS A 9 35.64 -20.25 1.08
N LYS A 10 34.81 -21.14 1.60
CA LYS A 10 35.10 -21.91 2.81
C LYS A 10 36.23 -22.93 2.51
N SER A 11 37.42 -22.45 2.46
CA SER A 11 38.64 -23.26 2.31
C SER A 11 39.44 -23.23 3.61
N ILE A 12 40.04 -24.34 3.96
CA ILE A 12 40.92 -24.52 5.14
C ILE A 12 42.18 -23.64 5.08
N LYS A 13 42.37 -22.89 4.00
CA LYS A 13 43.47 -21.93 3.81
C LYS A 13 42.93 -20.56 3.43
N ASP A 14 43.31 -19.53 4.16
CA ASP A 14 42.92 -18.11 4.10
C ASP A 14 43.24 -17.40 2.75
N GLU A 15 42.96 -18.01 1.61
CA GLU A 15 43.07 -17.33 0.32
C GLU A 15 41.73 -16.88 -0.21
N CYS A 16 41.60 -15.57 -0.45
CA CYS A 16 40.45 -14.97 -1.14
C CYS A 16 40.37 -15.50 -2.57
N VAL A 17 39.63 -16.55 -2.80
CA VAL A 17 39.35 -17.09 -4.15
C VAL A 17 38.12 -16.40 -4.71
N LYS A 18 38.19 -15.96 -5.96
CA LYS A 18 37.07 -15.36 -6.69
C LYS A 18 35.99 -16.43 -6.91
N CYS A 19 34.84 -16.29 -6.27
CA CYS A 19 33.75 -17.23 -6.38
C CYS A 19 33.07 -17.15 -7.74
N SER A 20 32.71 -18.31 -8.31
CA SER A 20 31.79 -18.41 -9.45
C SER A 20 30.34 -18.45 -8.98
N ALA A 21 29.37 -18.25 -9.90
CA ALA A 21 27.96 -18.42 -9.58
C ALA A 21 27.65 -19.85 -9.10
N GLU A 22 28.30 -20.86 -9.68
CA GLU A 22 28.16 -22.25 -9.26
C GLU A 22 28.60 -22.48 -7.81
N ASP A 23 29.74 -21.88 -7.40
CA ASP A 23 30.23 -21.93 -6.01
C ASP A 23 29.23 -21.29 -5.03
N ILE A 24 28.54 -20.21 -5.46
CA ILE A 24 27.54 -19.51 -4.66
C ILE A 24 26.31 -20.40 -4.46
N PHE A 25 25.77 -20.98 -5.53
CA PHE A 25 24.60 -21.85 -5.44
C PHE A 25 24.88 -23.14 -4.66
N ASN A 26 26.10 -23.66 -4.76
CA ASN A 26 26.51 -24.84 -3.99
C ASN A 26 26.89 -24.51 -2.54
N LYS A 27 26.67 -23.27 -2.07
CA LYS A 27 27.02 -22.78 -0.73
C LYS A 27 28.50 -22.97 -0.36
N ILE A 28 29.38 -23.06 -1.35
CA ILE A 28 30.82 -23.14 -1.17
C ILE A 28 31.35 -21.74 -0.78
N CYS A 29 30.72 -20.70 -1.29
CA CYS A 29 30.99 -19.31 -0.94
C CYS A 29 29.95 -18.79 0.03
N ILE A 30 30.39 -18.19 1.14
CA ILE A 30 29.55 -17.56 2.14
C ILE A 30 29.43 -16.06 1.83
N ILE A 31 28.20 -15.56 1.78
CA ILE A 31 27.94 -14.13 1.66
C ILE A 31 28.07 -13.54 3.06
N SER A 32 29.24 -12.94 3.34
CA SER A 32 29.54 -12.40 4.67
C SER A 32 28.85 -11.07 4.99
N ASN A 33 28.26 -10.43 4.00
CA ASN A 33 27.58 -9.14 4.18
C ASN A 33 26.42 -9.01 3.19
N ASN A 34 25.19 -8.88 3.72
CA ASN A 34 23.96 -8.72 2.94
C ASN A 34 23.72 -7.26 2.49
N SER A 35 24.79 -6.46 2.29
CA SER A 35 24.62 -5.12 1.74
C SER A 35 24.06 -5.19 0.32
N LEU A 36 23.22 -4.23 -0.06
CA LEU A 36 22.61 -4.16 -1.40
C LEU A 36 23.66 -4.20 -2.52
N GLU A 37 24.84 -3.61 -2.29
CA GLU A 37 25.94 -3.60 -3.25
C GLU A 37 26.52 -5.02 -3.49
N VAL A 38 26.62 -5.82 -2.44
CA VAL A 38 27.07 -7.22 -2.55
C VAL A 38 26.03 -8.05 -3.29
N ILE A 39 24.76 -7.89 -2.96
CA ILE A 39 23.66 -8.58 -3.64
C ILE A 39 23.66 -8.23 -5.13
N GLN A 40 23.77 -6.95 -5.47
CA GLN A 40 23.83 -6.50 -6.87
C GLN A 40 25.04 -7.07 -7.62
N TYR A 41 26.17 -7.17 -6.95
CA TYR A 41 27.35 -7.81 -7.51
C TYR A 41 27.10 -9.29 -7.82
N ILE A 42 26.50 -10.03 -6.89
CA ILE A 42 26.17 -11.46 -7.06
C ILE A 42 25.18 -11.65 -8.22
N ILE A 43 24.15 -10.81 -8.31
CA ILE A 43 23.20 -10.85 -9.42
C ILE A 43 23.91 -10.67 -10.76
N ASN A 44 24.78 -9.66 -10.87
CA ASN A 44 25.52 -9.40 -12.09
C ASN A 44 26.47 -10.56 -12.43
N LEU A 45 27.06 -11.19 -11.42
CA LEU A 45 27.91 -12.37 -11.60
C LEU A 45 27.10 -13.55 -12.15
N ILE A 46 25.95 -13.83 -11.57
CA ILE A 46 25.07 -14.92 -12.01
C ILE A 46 24.58 -14.68 -13.45
N ILE A 47 24.14 -13.47 -13.76
CA ILE A 47 23.71 -13.09 -15.11
C ILE A 47 24.86 -13.31 -16.11
N LYS A 48 26.05 -12.84 -15.75
CA LYS A 48 27.26 -13.03 -16.58
C LYS A 48 27.55 -14.51 -16.82
N ASP A 49 27.53 -15.34 -15.79
CA ASP A 49 27.80 -16.76 -15.87
C ASP A 49 26.70 -17.53 -16.67
N ILE A 50 25.47 -17.09 -16.63
CA ILE A 50 24.40 -17.59 -17.50
C ILE A 50 24.76 -17.31 -18.97
N ILE A 51 25.09 -16.05 -19.29
CA ILE A 51 25.36 -15.59 -20.66
C ILE A 51 26.64 -16.26 -21.20
N GLN A 52 27.68 -16.35 -20.40
CA GLN A 52 28.96 -16.97 -20.78
C GLN A 52 28.90 -18.49 -20.87
N GLY A 53 27.79 -19.10 -20.45
CA GLY A 53 27.59 -20.54 -20.49
C GLY A 53 28.35 -21.33 -19.42
N SER A 54 28.90 -20.68 -18.39
CA SER A 54 29.57 -21.35 -17.27
C SER A 54 28.61 -22.26 -16.48
N LEU A 55 27.29 -21.99 -16.52
CA LEU A 55 26.23 -22.77 -15.87
C LEU A 55 25.52 -23.76 -16.82
N ASN A 56 26.07 -24.04 -17.99
CA ASN A 56 25.38 -24.84 -19.03
C ASN A 56 24.91 -26.22 -18.56
N SER A 57 25.64 -26.92 -17.74
CA SER A 57 25.27 -28.23 -17.19
C SER A 57 24.03 -28.11 -16.32
N ILE A 58 23.98 -27.11 -15.46
CA ILE A 58 22.89 -26.85 -14.55
C ILE A 58 21.66 -26.36 -15.32
N LEU A 59 21.84 -25.44 -16.27
CA LEU A 59 20.75 -24.92 -17.09
C LEU A 59 20.08 -26.00 -17.94
N LYS A 60 20.84 -26.97 -18.45
CA LYS A 60 20.28 -28.16 -19.13
C LYS A 60 19.40 -29.00 -18.21
N THR A 61 19.80 -29.13 -16.94
CA THR A 61 18.99 -29.86 -15.95
C THR A 61 17.66 -29.16 -15.68
N ILE A 62 17.68 -27.82 -15.56
CA ILE A 62 16.50 -26.97 -15.33
C ILE A 62 15.55 -27.01 -16.56
N THR A 63 16.09 -26.84 -17.77
CA THR A 63 15.27 -26.85 -18.99
C THR A 63 14.68 -28.24 -19.28
N ASN A 64 15.32 -29.31 -18.80
CA ASN A 64 14.75 -30.65 -18.86
C ASN A 64 13.71 -30.95 -17.78
N LYS A 65 13.16 -29.92 -17.13
CA LYS A 65 12.05 -29.98 -16.16
C LYS A 65 12.36 -30.79 -14.89
N LYS A 66 13.64 -30.90 -14.48
CA LYS A 66 14.00 -31.74 -13.35
C LYS A 66 14.01 -30.98 -12.03
N SER A 67 14.80 -29.92 -11.92
CA SER A 67 14.94 -29.18 -10.66
C SER A 67 15.37 -27.76 -10.91
N ASP A 68 14.93 -26.86 -10.05
CA ASP A 68 15.40 -25.47 -10.02
C ASP A 68 16.63 -25.33 -9.16
N LEU A 69 17.33 -24.25 -9.35
CA LEU A 69 18.48 -23.88 -8.54
C LEU A 69 18.07 -22.72 -7.60
N PHE A 70 18.38 -22.89 -6.32
CA PHE A 70 18.00 -21.94 -5.27
C PHE A 70 19.20 -21.46 -4.47
N LEU A 71 19.21 -20.19 -4.16
CA LEU A 71 19.99 -19.60 -3.09
C LEU A 71 19.02 -18.89 -2.14
N ILE A 72 18.98 -19.32 -0.89
CA ILE A 72 18.07 -18.76 0.12
C ILE A 72 18.93 -18.25 1.27
N GLU A 73 18.89 -16.94 1.47
CA GLU A 73 19.48 -16.19 2.57
C GLU A 73 18.39 -15.35 3.25
N ASP A 74 18.64 -14.84 4.44
CA ASP A 74 17.63 -14.19 5.28
C ASP A 74 16.86 -13.07 4.57
N HIS A 75 17.54 -12.21 3.81
CA HIS A 75 16.94 -11.04 3.14
C HIS A 75 16.86 -11.19 1.62
N VAL A 76 17.38 -12.26 1.04
CA VAL A 76 17.44 -12.46 -0.41
C VAL A 76 17.20 -13.91 -0.76
N LYS A 77 16.28 -14.14 -1.69
CA LYS A 77 16.10 -15.45 -2.31
C LYS A 77 16.31 -15.32 -3.81
N MET A 78 17.20 -16.14 -4.36
CA MET A 78 17.48 -16.20 -5.78
C MET A 78 17.09 -17.56 -6.33
N GLN A 79 16.48 -17.57 -7.51
CA GLN A 79 16.02 -18.77 -8.18
C GLN A 79 16.35 -18.73 -9.66
N ILE A 80 16.95 -19.80 -10.18
CA ILE A 80 17.01 -20.06 -11.61
C ILE A 80 16.06 -21.23 -11.89
N SER A 81 15.09 -20.98 -12.76
CA SER A 81 13.97 -21.89 -13.06
C SER A 81 13.69 -21.91 -14.55
N SER A 82 12.84 -22.85 -14.98
CA SER A 82 12.26 -22.84 -16.32
C SER A 82 10.84 -22.26 -16.30
N SER A 83 10.36 -21.77 -17.47
CA SER A 83 8.98 -21.33 -17.62
C SER A 83 7.98 -22.45 -17.30
N TYR A 84 8.33 -23.71 -17.60
CA TYR A 84 7.53 -24.85 -17.22
C TYR A 84 7.42 -25.02 -15.71
N ASN A 85 8.55 -24.97 -14.99
CA ASN A 85 8.55 -25.17 -13.54
C ASN A 85 7.79 -24.03 -12.84
N GLN A 86 7.95 -22.79 -13.28
CA GLN A 86 7.19 -21.65 -12.73
C GLN A 86 5.67 -21.79 -12.95
N ASN A 87 5.25 -22.44 -14.02
CA ASN A 87 3.83 -22.67 -14.29
C ASN A 87 3.25 -23.84 -13.49
N ASN A 88 4.02 -24.89 -13.21
CA ASN A 88 3.52 -26.17 -12.75
C ASN A 88 3.90 -26.53 -11.31
N TYR A 89 5.01 -25.99 -10.79
CA TYR A 89 5.41 -26.27 -9.40
C TYR A 89 4.92 -25.19 -8.44
N ILE A 90 4.51 -25.61 -7.26
CA ILE A 90 4.15 -24.73 -6.14
C ILE A 90 5.31 -24.72 -5.17
N TYR A 91 5.97 -23.58 -5.03
CA TYR A 91 7.04 -23.36 -4.06
C TYR A 91 6.43 -22.71 -2.81
N GLU A 92 6.43 -23.37 -1.67
CA GLU A 92 5.79 -22.84 -0.46
C GLU A 92 6.30 -21.45 -0.06
N ASN A 93 7.63 -21.28 -0.03
CA ASN A 93 8.27 -20.06 0.49
C ASN A 93 8.87 -19.16 -0.60
N LEU A 94 8.54 -19.37 -1.86
CA LEU A 94 9.02 -18.59 -3.00
C LEU A 94 7.86 -18.12 -3.85
N SER A 95 7.99 -16.95 -4.45
CA SER A 95 7.02 -16.49 -5.43
C SER A 95 7.07 -17.35 -6.69
N SER A 96 5.97 -17.38 -7.44
CA SER A 96 5.91 -17.99 -8.78
C SER A 96 5.61 -16.92 -9.81
N LEU A 97 6.30 -16.96 -10.94
CA LEU A 97 6.17 -16.02 -12.05
C LEU A 97 5.61 -16.73 -13.27
N LYS A 98 4.39 -16.40 -13.67
CA LYS A 98 3.76 -16.95 -14.88
C LYS A 98 3.68 -15.88 -15.96
N LEU A 99 4.41 -16.09 -17.06
CA LEU A 99 4.52 -15.12 -18.15
C LEU A 99 3.25 -15.01 -18.99
N GLY A 100 2.39 -16.02 -19.00
CA GLY A 100 1.16 -16.04 -19.79
C GLY A 100 1.41 -15.83 -21.27
N GLU A 101 0.69 -14.89 -21.90
CA GLU A 101 0.84 -14.60 -23.33
C GLU A 101 2.24 -14.08 -23.71
N CYS A 102 2.93 -13.40 -22.78
CA CYS A 102 4.27 -12.89 -23.02
C CYS A 102 5.26 -14.00 -23.39
N GLU A 103 5.14 -15.19 -22.79
CA GLU A 103 6.00 -16.33 -23.15
C GLU A 103 5.92 -16.69 -24.62
N SER A 104 4.71 -16.74 -25.18
CA SER A 104 4.50 -17.07 -26.59
C SER A 104 5.05 -15.98 -27.54
N ILE A 105 4.90 -14.72 -27.14
CA ILE A 105 5.41 -13.56 -27.90
C ILE A 105 6.94 -13.58 -27.91
N LEU A 106 7.59 -13.82 -26.76
CA LEU A 106 9.04 -13.94 -26.67
C LEU A 106 9.57 -15.10 -27.51
N LYS A 107 8.95 -16.28 -27.39
CA LYS A 107 9.35 -17.45 -28.20
C LYS A 107 9.25 -17.16 -29.71
N GLN A 108 8.18 -16.51 -30.16
CA GLN A 108 8.00 -16.14 -31.55
C GLN A 108 9.04 -15.12 -32.02
N LYS A 109 9.28 -14.06 -31.22
CA LYS A 109 10.19 -12.96 -31.59
C LYS A 109 11.64 -13.43 -31.73
N TYR A 110 12.06 -14.34 -30.84
CA TYR A 110 13.43 -14.82 -30.77
C TYR A 110 13.64 -16.19 -31.46
N ASN A 111 12.66 -16.64 -32.25
CA ASN A 111 12.69 -17.92 -32.98
C ASN A 111 12.98 -19.12 -32.08
N ILE A 112 12.42 -19.13 -30.87
CA ILE A 112 12.55 -20.21 -29.90
C ILE A 112 11.43 -21.23 -30.18
N SER A 113 11.78 -22.53 -30.17
CA SER A 113 10.79 -23.58 -30.35
C SER A 113 9.71 -23.52 -29.23
N LYS A 114 8.47 -23.80 -29.60
CA LYS A 114 7.36 -23.86 -28.62
C LYS A 114 7.59 -24.90 -27.51
N LYS A 115 8.40 -25.92 -27.80
CA LYS A 115 8.74 -27.00 -26.85
C LYS A 115 9.86 -26.62 -25.91
N ASP A 116 10.65 -25.62 -26.24
CA ASP A 116 11.79 -25.19 -25.42
C ASP A 116 11.29 -24.28 -24.31
N GLU A 117 11.75 -24.54 -23.09
CA GLU A 117 11.37 -23.77 -21.91
C GLU A 117 12.31 -22.57 -21.72
N LEU A 118 11.75 -21.38 -21.50
CA LEU A 118 12.55 -20.20 -21.21
C LEU A 118 13.25 -20.34 -19.84
N ILE A 119 14.45 -19.79 -19.71
CA ILE A 119 15.17 -19.73 -18.47
C ILE A 119 14.76 -18.43 -17.75
N ILE A 120 14.36 -18.54 -16.49
CA ILE A 120 13.94 -17.43 -15.65
C ILE A 120 14.88 -17.34 -14.47
N PHE A 121 15.61 -16.23 -14.35
CA PHE A 121 16.35 -15.87 -13.16
C PHE A 121 15.55 -14.86 -12.38
N LYS A 122 15.16 -15.20 -11.15
CA LYS A 122 14.32 -14.39 -10.27
C LYS A 122 15.03 -14.13 -8.95
N VAL A 123 14.87 -12.91 -8.46
CA VAL A 123 15.42 -12.47 -7.17
C VAL A 123 14.32 -11.82 -6.35
N GLU A 124 14.18 -12.22 -5.11
CA GLU A 124 13.26 -11.70 -4.13
C GLU A 124 14.04 -11.01 -3.00
N TYR A 125 13.79 -9.72 -2.80
CA TYR A 125 14.40 -8.93 -1.73
C TYR A 125 13.40 -8.69 -0.61
N PHE A 126 13.76 -9.08 0.60
CA PHE A 126 12.98 -8.84 1.80
C PHE A 126 13.49 -7.58 2.48
N ILE A 127 12.64 -6.58 2.61
CA ILE A 127 12.92 -5.31 3.27
C ILE A 127 12.06 -5.22 4.52
N ASP A 128 12.64 -4.88 5.64
CA ASP A 128 11.92 -4.70 6.89
C ASP A 128 10.78 -3.67 6.73
N GLY A 129 9.62 -4.02 7.25
CA GLY A 129 8.41 -3.19 7.15
C GLY A 129 7.63 -3.32 5.85
N LEU A 130 8.02 -4.23 4.92
CA LEU A 130 7.19 -4.64 3.79
C LEU A 130 6.57 -6.01 4.06
N TYR A 131 5.30 -6.18 3.67
CA TYR A 131 4.59 -7.47 3.77
C TYR A 131 4.97 -8.44 2.64
N ILE A 132 5.52 -7.92 1.56
CA ILE A 132 5.92 -8.68 0.37
C ILE A 132 7.38 -8.36 0.01
N PRO A 133 8.11 -9.32 -0.58
CA PRO A 133 9.41 -9.03 -1.17
C PRO A 133 9.28 -8.17 -2.43
N ILE A 134 10.33 -7.43 -2.74
CA ILE A 134 10.50 -6.82 -4.07
C ILE A 134 11.02 -7.90 -5.00
N ILE A 135 10.32 -8.13 -6.12
CA ILE A 135 10.61 -9.21 -7.05
C ILE A 135 11.21 -8.62 -8.33
N THR A 136 12.42 -9.04 -8.65
CA THR A 136 13.06 -8.76 -9.95
C THR A 136 13.29 -10.05 -10.70
N TYR A 137 13.25 -10.01 -12.03
CA TYR A 137 13.43 -11.19 -12.85
C TYR A 137 14.02 -10.82 -14.22
N GLU A 138 14.79 -11.77 -14.73
CA GLU A 138 15.40 -11.72 -16.06
C GLU A 138 15.08 -13.02 -16.79
N ILE A 139 14.84 -12.93 -18.10
CA ILE A 139 14.48 -14.08 -18.91
C ILE A 139 15.52 -14.29 -19.99
N PHE A 140 15.92 -15.54 -20.19
CA PHE A 140 16.97 -15.89 -21.12
C PHE A 140 16.50 -16.95 -22.12
N ASN A 141 17.07 -16.88 -23.33
CA ASN A 141 16.91 -17.91 -24.35
C ASN A 141 17.55 -19.22 -23.88
N PRO A 142 16.84 -20.36 -23.93
CA PRO A 142 17.38 -21.64 -23.44
C PRO A 142 18.58 -22.14 -24.28
N THR A 143 18.70 -21.73 -25.54
CA THR A 143 19.75 -22.19 -26.45
C THR A 143 20.91 -21.21 -26.51
N THR A 144 20.66 -19.93 -26.87
CA THR A 144 21.69 -18.91 -27.02
C THR A 144 22.17 -18.29 -25.71
N LYS A 145 21.40 -18.46 -24.63
CA LYS A 145 21.62 -17.82 -23.31
C LYS A 145 21.55 -16.30 -23.32
N GLU A 146 21.12 -15.70 -24.42
CA GLU A 146 20.90 -14.27 -24.52
C GLU A 146 19.72 -13.84 -23.66
N LYS A 147 19.87 -12.68 -23.02
CA LYS A 147 18.79 -12.04 -22.28
C LYS A 147 17.70 -11.56 -23.26
N LEU A 148 16.44 -11.91 -22.97
CA LEU A 148 15.30 -11.52 -23.77
C LEU A 148 14.76 -10.14 -23.33
N ASP A 149 14.43 -9.28 -24.29
CA ASP A 149 13.87 -7.95 -24.01
C ASP A 149 12.37 -8.06 -23.72
N LEU A 150 12.00 -7.78 -22.48
CA LEU A 150 10.60 -7.81 -22.03
C LEU A 150 9.76 -6.64 -22.53
N LYS A 151 10.36 -5.58 -23.11
CA LYS A 151 9.61 -4.45 -23.71
C LYS A 151 8.63 -4.91 -24.78
N ILE A 152 8.94 -6.00 -25.44
CA ILE A 152 8.07 -6.61 -26.48
C ILE A 152 6.70 -7.00 -25.88
N CYS A 153 6.64 -7.23 -24.58
CA CYS A 153 5.44 -7.62 -23.85
C CYS A 153 4.79 -6.45 -23.09
N GLU A 154 5.13 -5.19 -23.35
CA GLU A 154 4.69 -4.02 -22.57
C GLU A 154 3.17 -3.93 -22.36
N ASN A 155 2.38 -4.37 -23.36
CA ASN A 155 0.93 -4.38 -23.29
C ASN A 155 0.33 -5.68 -22.74
N LYS A 156 1.15 -6.57 -22.21
CA LYS A 156 0.71 -7.85 -21.66
C LYS A 156 0.87 -7.86 -20.14
N LYS A 157 0.00 -8.62 -19.50
CA LYS A 157 0.05 -8.82 -18.06
C LYS A 157 0.70 -10.16 -17.73
N ILE A 158 1.53 -10.15 -16.72
CA ILE A 158 2.12 -11.36 -16.11
C ILE A 158 1.48 -11.60 -14.76
N ASN A 159 1.48 -12.85 -14.34
CA ASN A 159 0.89 -13.25 -13.07
C ASN A 159 2.00 -13.63 -12.09
N ILE A 160 1.98 -13.00 -10.91
CA ILE A 160 2.94 -13.27 -9.84
C ILE A 160 2.16 -13.75 -8.62
N PHE A 161 2.56 -14.90 -8.07
CA PHE A 161 1.99 -15.48 -6.86
C PHE A 161 3.02 -15.34 -5.74
N ILE A 162 2.71 -14.56 -4.72
CA ILE A 162 3.64 -14.16 -3.66
C ILE A 162 3.22 -14.83 -2.36
N PRO A 163 4.10 -15.62 -1.68
CA PRO A 163 3.79 -16.16 -0.37
C PRO A 163 3.73 -15.04 0.67
N VAL A 164 2.69 -15.06 1.49
CA VAL A 164 2.50 -14.09 2.57
C VAL A 164 2.09 -14.79 3.87
N SER A 165 2.58 -14.27 5.00
CA SER A 165 2.23 -14.77 6.34
C SER A 165 1.27 -13.78 7.00
N ILE A 166 0.01 -13.75 6.53
CA ILE A 166 -1.02 -12.85 7.03
C ILE A 166 -2.22 -13.69 7.45
N ASN A 167 -2.83 -13.34 8.58
CA ASN A 167 -4.08 -13.95 9.00
C ASN A 167 -5.19 -13.59 8.02
N GLU A 168 -6.04 -14.56 7.67
CA GLU A 168 -7.12 -14.37 6.70
C GLU A 168 -8.07 -13.23 7.08
N GLU A 169 -8.34 -13.06 8.37
CA GLU A 169 -9.16 -11.97 8.90
C GLU A 169 -8.61 -10.58 8.57
N ASN A 170 -7.29 -10.46 8.45
CA ASN A 170 -6.61 -9.20 8.16
C ASN A 170 -6.43 -8.94 6.66
N LEU A 171 -6.72 -9.90 5.78
CA LEU A 171 -6.53 -9.76 4.34
C LEU A 171 -7.32 -8.60 3.75
N LEU A 172 -8.52 -8.34 4.27
CA LEU A 172 -9.35 -7.23 3.81
C LEU A 172 -8.65 -5.85 3.96
N PHE A 173 -7.79 -5.69 4.95
CA PHE A 173 -7.02 -4.45 5.17
C PHE A 173 -5.84 -4.29 4.21
N HIS A 174 -5.52 -5.32 3.44
CA HIS A 174 -4.45 -5.28 2.44
C HIS A 174 -4.96 -5.11 1.00
N ASP A 175 -6.28 -5.10 0.79
CA ASP A 175 -6.90 -4.81 -0.50
C ASP A 175 -7.38 -3.35 -0.55
N LYS A 176 -6.68 -2.51 -1.31
CA LYS A 176 -7.05 -1.10 -1.51
C LYS A 176 -8.44 -0.89 -2.14
N ASN A 177 -9.00 -1.92 -2.81
CA ASN A 177 -10.31 -1.87 -3.44
C ASN A 177 -11.42 -2.30 -2.48
N ASN A 178 -11.08 -2.75 -1.27
CA ASN A 178 -12.07 -3.10 -0.25
C ASN A 178 -12.89 -1.87 0.16
N ASP A 179 -14.15 -2.10 0.52
CA ASP A 179 -15.08 -1.05 0.98
C ASP A 179 -14.54 -0.30 2.20
N TYR A 180 -13.73 -0.95 3.04
CA TYR A 180 -13.01 -0.30 4.12
C TYR A 180 -12.24 0.95 3.68
N TYR A 181 -11.68 0.95 2.46
CA TYR A 181 -10.92 2.09 1.91
C TYR A 181 -11.70 2.93 0.90
N ASN A 182 -12.87 2.49 0.45
CA ASN A 182 -13.61 3.15 -0.63
C ASN A 182 -15.00 3.60 -0.20
N ASP A 183 -15.62 2.94 0.76
CA ASP A 183 -16.91 3.38 1.31
C ASP A 183 -16.68 4.25 2.55
N GLN A 184 -17.13 5.51 2.44
CA GLN A 184 -17.11 6.47 3.54
C GLN A 184 -18.03 6.07 4.69
N CYS A 185 -19.07 5.33 4.38
CA CYS A 185 -20.09 4.89 5.32
C CYS A 185 -19.81 3.50 5.90
N ASN A 186 -18.71 2.86 5.50
CA ASN A 186 -18.30 1.60 6.11
C ASN A 186 -17.96 1.83 7.58
N VAL A 187 -18.69 1.16 8.46
CA VAL A 187 -18.51 1.26 9.91
C VAL A 187 -17.35 0.34 10.30
N TYR A 188 -16.31 0.92 10.84
CA TYR A 188 -15.20 0.18 11.41
C TYR A 188 -14.82 0.77 12.77
N THR A 189 -14.89 -0.08 13.78
CA THR A 189 -14.49 0.28 15.13
C THR A 189 -13.08 -0.25 15.39
N SER A 190 -12.16 0.64 15.72
CA SER A 190 -10.81 0.25 16.13
C SER A 190 -10.84 -0.55 17.43
N GLU A 191 -9.75 -1.26 17.75
CA GLU A 191 -9.59 -1.96 19.04
C GLU A 191 -9.80 -1.05 20.26
N LYS A 192 -9.63 0.25 20.09
CA LYS A 192 -9.87 1.28 21.11
C LYS A 192 -11.29 1.82 21.14
N GLY A 193 -12.20 1.26 20.34
CA GLY A 193 -13.61 1.64 20.29
C GLY A 193 -13.89 2.96 19.56
N THR A 194 -12.91 3.51 18.83
CA THR A 194 -13.09 4.74 18.05
C THR A 194 -13.24 4.44 16.58
N ASP A 195 -14.15 5.14 15.90
CA ASP A 195 -14.27 5.08 14.45
C ASP A 195 -13.10 5.81 13.79
N ILE A 196 -12.61 5.24 12.66
CA ILE A 196 -11.50 5.80 11.89
C ILE A 196 -12.06 6.34 10.58
N ILE A 197 -11.86 7.65 10.34
CA ILE A 197 -12.35 8.30 9.11
C ILE A 197 -11.64 7.74 7.86
N LEU A 198 -12.34 7.78 6.72
CA LEU A 198 -11.84 7.23 5.45
C LEU A 198 -10.46 7.78 5.04
N TYR A 199 -10.21 9.07 5.29
CA TYR A 199 -8.92 9.68 5.03
C TYR A 199 -7.78 9.01 5.82
N ASP A 200 -7.99 8.77 7.11
CA ASP A 200 -6.99 8.13 7.97
C ASP A 200 -6.79 6.66 7.60
N ARG A 201 -7.86 5.94 7.22
CA ARG A 201 -7.76 4.57 6.69
C ARG A 201 -6.86 4.51 5.45
N LYS A 202 -7.07 5.40 4.47
CA LYS A 202 -6.23 5.50 3.26
C LYS A 202 -4.79 5.91 3.57
N ARG A 203 -4.61 6.84 4.51
CA ARG A 203 -3.28 7.26 4.96
C ARG A 203 -2.54 6.12 5.65
N GLU A 204 -3.23 5.36 6.49
CA GLU A 204 -2.66 4.19 7.17
C GLU A 204 -2.20 3.12 6.18
N PHE A 205 -3.02 2.80 5.17
CA PHE A 205 -2.67 1.86 4.10
C PHE A 205 -1.35 2.23 3.42
N ASN A 206 -1.19 3.52 3.08
CA ASN A 206 0.02 4.01 2.42
C ASN A 206 1.23 4.05 3.36
N ASN A 207 1.05 4.54 4.60
CA ASN A 207 2.14 4.69 5.56
C ASN A 207 2.69 3.35 6.03
N LYS A 208 1.82 2.37 6.27
CA LYS A 208 2.19 1.02 6.68
C LYS A 208 2.56 0.12 5.50
N LYS A 209 2.54 0.64 4.25
CA LYS A 209 2.84 -0.11 3.04
C LYS A 209 2.08 -1.44 2.97
N MET A 210 0.78 -1.40 3.27
CA MET A 210 -0.07 -2.58 3.42
C MET A 210 -0.38 -3.31 2.10
N SER A 211 0.02 -2.75 0.95
CA SER A 211 -0.19 -3.40 -0.35
C SER A 211 0.52 -4.74 -0.43
N LEU A 212 -0.21 -5.76 -0.85
CA LEU A 212 0.30 -7.12 -1.10
C LEU A 212 0.75 -7.34 -2.54
N CYS A 213 0.68 -6.31 -3.36
CA CYS A 213 1.20 -6.32 -4.72
C CYS A 213 2.07 -5.08 -4.94
N GLU A 214 3.06 -5.18 -5.82
CA GLU A 214 3.88 -4.03 -6.23
C GLU A 214 3.01 -2.96 -6.91
N LYS A 215 3.53 -1.73 -7.01
CA LYS A 215 2.79 -0.55 -7.48
C LYS A 215 2.11 -0.73 -8.86
N ASN A 216 2.76 -1.47 -9.76
CA ASN A 216 2.29 -1.69 -11.13
C ASN A 216 1.50 -3.00 -11.27
N CYS A 217 1.11 -3.57 -10.16
CA CYS A 217 0.35 -4.81 -10.09
C CYS A 217 -1.04 -4.54 -9.50
N GLU A 218 -2.01 -5.29 -10.02
CA GLU A 218 -3.37 -5.33 -9.52
C GLU A 218 -3.53 -6.57 -8.62
N TYR A 219 -4.00 -6.35 -7.41
CA TYR A 219 -4.37 -7.44 -6.51
C TYR A 219 -5.60 -8.16 -7.06
N LYS A 220 -5.53 -9.48 -7.22
CA LYS A 220 -6.58 -10.33 -7.78
C LYS A 220 -7.18 -11.33 -6.78
N GLY A 221 -6.56 -11.46 -5.62
CA GLY A 221 -7.06 -12.33 -4.57
C GLY A 221 -5.95 -13.05 -3.80
N TYR A 222 -6.37 -13.86 -2.86
CA TYR A 222 -5.53 -14.70 -2.02
C TYR A 222 -6.02 -16.15 -2.10
N ASN A 223 -5.07 -17.07 -2.16
CA ASN A 223 -5.36 -18.50 -2.11
C ASN A 223 -4.94 -19.06 -0.74
N SER A 224 -5.92 -19.50 0.06
CA SER A 224 -5.71 -20.02 1.41
C SER A 224 -4.90 -21.32 1.44
N ASP A 225 -5.09 -22.21 0.43
CA ASP A 225 -4.40 -23.50 0.38
C ASP A 225 -2.89 -23.32 0.17
N THR A 226 -2.51 -22.38 -0.71
CA THR A 226 -1.11 -22.12 -1.03
C THR A 226 -0.50 -20.98 -0.22
N LYS A 227 -1.32 -20.25 0.57
CA LYS A 227 -0.95 -19.03 1.31
C LYS A 227 -0.27 -17.98 0.43
N LYS A 228 -0.77 -17.83 -0.81
CA LYS A 228 -0.20 -16.89 -1.79
C LYS A 228 -1.20 -15.85 -2.23
N VAL A 229 -0.71 -14.64 -2.37
CA VAL A 229 -1.40 -13.55 -3.02
C VAL A 229 -1.19 -13.66 -4.52
N PHE A 230 -2.26 -13.44 -5.28
CA PHE A 230 -2.23 -13.34 -6.72
C PHE A 230 -2.19 -11.87 -7.16
N CYS A 231 -1.09 -11.49 -7.79
CA CYS A 231 -0.87 -10.17 -8.38
C CYS A 231 -0.78 -10.27 -9.90
N GLN A 232 -1.53 -9.44 -10.60
CA GLN A 232 -1.45 -9.31 -12.05
C GLN A 232 -0.71 -8.02 -12.39
N CYS A 233 0.49 -8.15 -12.96
CA CYS A 233 1.44 -7.06 -13.15
C CYS A 233 1.57 -6.67 -14.61
N SER A 234 1.62 -5.36 -14.89
CA SER A 234 2.05 -4.86 -16.19
C SER A 234 3.57 -4.95 -16.28
N ILE A 235 4.08 -5.34 -17.45
CA ILE A 235 5.51 -5.38 -17.70
C ILE A 235 5.98 -3.94 -17.89
N GLU A 236 6.68 -3.39 -16.93
CA GLU A 236 7.37 -2.11 -17.04
C GLU A 236 8.87 -2.33 -17.10
N HIS A 237 9.54 -1.42 -17.81
CA HIS A 237 10.99 -1.38 -17.85
C HIS A 237 11.48 -0.91 -16.47
N LYS A 238 11.71 -1.84 -15.56
CA LYS A 238 12.44 -1.51 -14.33
C LYS A 238 13.91 -1.29 -14.73
N SER A 239 14.35 -0.03 -14.65
CA SER A 239 15.78 0.26 -14.55
C SER A 239 16.37 -0.58 -13.42
N PRO A 240 17.64 -0.99 -13.48
CA PRO A 240 18.25 -1.67 -12.35
C PRO A 240 17.93 -0.85 -11.09
N LEU A 241 17.36 -1.52 -10.09
CA LEU A 241 16.86 -0.92 -8.85
C LEU A 241 17.92 0.01 -8.25
N THR A 242 17.69 1.30 -8.37
CA THR A 242 18.38 2.28 -7.52
C THR A 242 17.54 2.44 -6.26
N LEU A 243 18.16 2.28 -5.10
CA LEU A 243 17.52 2.37 -3.79
C LEU A 243 16.78 3.71 -3.59
N SER A 244 17.16 4.76 -4.35
CA SER A 244 16.54 6.08 -4.37
C SER A 244 15.07 6.08 -4.82
N ASP A 245 14.67 5.11 -5.65
CA ASP A 245 13.29 5.02 -6.15
C ASP A 245 12.34 4.41 -5.13
N ILE A 246 12.88 3.70 -4.13
CA ILE A 246 12.11 3.03 -3.06
C ILE A 246 11.74 4.03 -1.95
N ILE A 247 12.54 5.08 -1.73
CA ILE A 247 12.38 6.05 -0.64
C ILE A 247 12.05 7.44 -1.20
N ASN A 248 10.92 7.62 -1.86
CA ASN A 248 10.46 8.95 -2.24
C ASN A 248 9.57 9.53 -1.13
N THR A 249 10.21 10.08 -0.10
CA THR A 249 9.57 10.72 1.05
C THR A 249 8.94 12.08 0.73
N ASN A 250 9.25 12.68 -0.42
CA ASN A 250 8.82 14.05 -0.77
C ASN A 250 7.36 14.14 -1.22
N LYS A 251 6.66 13.04 -1.49
CA LYS A 251 5.22 13.04 -1.79
C LYS A 251 4.33 13.14 -0.56
N LEU A 252 4.90 13.02 0.63
CA LEU A 252 4.16 13.00 1.91
C LEU A 252 3.68 14.39 2.35
N LEU A 253 4.31 15.46 1.92
CA LEU A 253 4.03 16.83 2.42
C LEU A 253 2.92 17.58 1.67
N ASN A 254 2.55 17.17 0.46
CA ASN A 254 1.59 17.91 -0.35
C ASN A 254 0.10 17.60 -0.08
N ASN A 255 -0.21 16.64 0.78
CA ASN A 255 -1.60 16.25 1.05
C ASN A 255 -2.20 16.86 2.32
N PHE A 256 -1.48 17.74 3.02
CA PHE A 256 -1.96 18.36 4.27
C PHE A 256 -2.94 19.53 4.10
N ILE A 257 -3.25 19.98 2.86
CA ILE A 257 -4.01 21.22 2.63
C ILE A 257 -5.40 20.99 2.01
N ASP A 258 -5.88 19.77 1.93
CA ASP A 258 -7.24 19.54 1.44
C ASP A 258 -8.27 19.66 2.59
N ILE A 259 -8.85 20.86 2.72
CA ILE A 259 -9.88 21.20 3.70
C ILE A 259 -11.08 20.23 3.62
N LYS A 260 -11.40 19.71 2.44
CA LYS A 260 -12.49 18.74 2.27
C LYS A 260 -12.20 17.41 2.97
N SER A 261 -10.93 17.04 3.07
CA SER A 261 -10.51 15.83 3.79
C SER A 261 -10.48 16.02 5.30
N ILE A 262 -10.26 17.25 5.77
CA ILE A 262 -10.17 17.58 7.21
C ILE A 262 -11.56 17.66 7.84
N THR A 263 -12.53 18.21 7.14
CA THR A 263 -13.89 18.49 7.70
C THR A 263 -14.82 17.26 7.68
N ASN A 264 -14.43 16.19 7.03
CA ASN A 264 -15.20 14.92 6.92
C ASN A 264 -16.70 15.12 6.63
N LEU A 265 -17.07 16.21 5.94
CA LEU A 265 -18.48 16.54 5.62
C LEU A 265 -19.19 15.43 4.81
N GLY A 266 -18.42 14.57 4.16
CA GLY A 266 -18.96 13.43 3.42
C GLY A 266 -19.73 12.44 4.32
N VAL A 267 -19.45 12.38 5.61
CA VAL A 267 -20.16 11.53 6.60
C VAL A 267 -21.65 11.88 6.68
N LEU A 268 -22.04 13.12 6.37
CA LEU A 268 -23.45 13.50 6.30
C LEU A 268 -24.25 12.68 5.28
N LYS A 269 -23.59 12.09 4.28
CA LYS A 269 -24.24 11.17 3.32
C LYS A 269 -24.56 9.81 3.93
N CYS A 270 -24.02 9.49 5.09
CA CYS A 270 -24.16 8.19 5.75
C CYS A 270 -25.37 8.14 6.71
N TYR A 271 -26.35 9.03 6.53
CA TYR A 271 -27.56 9.06 7.36
C TYR A 271 -28.28 7.70 7.44
N ALA A 272 -28.24 6.90 6.39
CA ALA A 272 -28.86 5.58 6.39
C ALA A 272 -28.21 4.62 7.41
N VAL A 273 -26.91 4.74 7.65
CA VAL A 273 -26.20 3.97 8.67
C VAL A 273 -26.62 4.42 10.07
N LEU A 274 -26.78 5.73 10.28
CA LEU A 274 -27.24 6.29 11.55
C LEU A 274 -28.63 5.76 11.94
N PHE A 275 -29.55 5.65 10.97
CA PHE A 275 -30.90 5.14 11.19
C PHE A 275 -31.03 3.62 11.06
N SER A 276 -29.94 2.90 10.81
CA SER A 276 -29.94 1.45 10.87
C SER A 276 -30.13 0.95 12.32
N LYS A 277 -30.63 -0.27 12.49
CA LYS A 277 -30.83 -0.86 13.84
C LYS A 277 -29.51 -0.89 14.63
N GLU A 278 -28.43 -1.26 13.99
CA GLU A 278 -27.11 -1.33 14.61
C GLU A 278 -26.53 0.06 14.91
N GLY A 279 -26.71 1.01 13.99
CA GLY A 279 -26.31 2.40 14.17
C GLY A 279 -27.03 3.06 15.35
N LEU A 280 -28.33 2.80 15.52
CA LEU A 280 -29.10 3.32 16.64
C LEU A 280 -28.66 2.71 17.99
N ILE A 281 -28.46 1.39 18.06
CA ILE A 281 -28.12 0.72 19.32
C ILE A 281 -26.73 1.14 19.82
N ASN A 282 -25.75 1.28 18.94
CA ASN A 282 -24.35 1.47 19.31
C ASN A 282 -23.93 2.95 19.40
N ASN A 283 -24.78 3.90 19.01
CA ASN A 283 -24.43 5.31 18.94
C ASN A 283 -24.86 6.10 20.19
N ILE A 284 -24.21 5.84 21.32
CA ILE A 284 -24.45 6.54 22.61
C ILE A 284 -24.30 8.07 22.43
N GLY A 285 -23.35 8.52 21.60
CA GLY A 285 -23.12 9.95 21.35
C GLY A 285 -24.33 10.65 20.70
N SER A 286 -25.03 9.96 19.80
CA SER A 286 -26.25 10.49 19.16
C SER A 286 -27.36 10.71 20.19
N TYR A 287 -27.55 9.79 21.13
CA TYR A 287 -28.55 9.94 22.19
C TYR A 287 -28.22 11.08 23.14
N THR A 288 -26.94 11.30 23.47
CA THR A 288 -26.55 12.44 24.32
C THR A 288 -26.82 13.78 23.63
N ILE A 289 -26.57 13.89 22.32
CA ILE A 289 -26.85 15.09 21.52
C ILE A 289 -28.37 15.33 21.48
N LEU A 290 -29.18 14.31 21.19
CA LEU A 290 -30.62 14.41 21.17
C LEU A 290 -31.19 14.86 22.52
N MET A 291 -30.65 14.36 23.64
CA MET A 291 -31.07 14.80 24.99
C MET A 291 -30.74 16.27 25.22
N ILE A 292 -29.58 16.73 24.78
CA ILE A 292 -29.20 18.15 24.88
C ILE A 292 -30.11 19.01 24.02
N GLU A 293 -30.39 18.62 22.79
CA GLU A 293 -31.31 19.35 21.91
C GLU A 293 -32.72 19.44 22.50
N LEU A 294 -33.26 18.34 23.03
CA LEU A 294 -34.55 18.33 23.72
C LEU A 294 -34.55 19.28 24.92
N PHE A 295 -33.46 19.29 25.71
CA PHE A 295 -33.32 20.21 26.81
C PHE A 295 -33.36 21.68 26.35
N PHE A 296 -32.68 22.03 25.26
CA PHE A 296 -32.72 23.37 24.71
C PHE A 296 -34.12 23.75 24.20
N ILE A 297 -34.79 22.83 23.51
CA ILE A 297 -36.20 23.08 23.02
C ILE A 297 -37.14 23.34 24.19
N ILE A 298 -37.06 22.52 25.25
CA ILE A 298 -37.86 22.69 26.45
C ILE A 298 -37.52 24.03 27.13
N SER A 299 -36.24 24.38 27.25
CA SER A 299 -35.80 25.64 27.84
C SER A 299 -36.33 26.87 27.07
N ILE A 300 -36.25 26.84 25.74
CA ILE A 300 -36.80 27.90 24.88
C ILE A 300 -38.33 28.00 25.07
N TYR A 301 -39.01 26.85 25.14
CA TYR A 301 -40.45 26.83 25.35
C TYR A 301 -40.86 27.40 26.72
N LEU A 302 -40.17 27.03 27.77
CA LEU A 302 -40.39 27.58 29.11
C LEU A 302 -40.10 29.08 29.16
N PHE A 303 -39.00 29.54 28.57
CA PHE A 303 -38.66 30.94 28.43
C PHE A 303 -39.79 31.70 27.71
N TYR A 304 -40.33 31.18 26.63
CA TYR A 304 -41.41 31.81 25.87
C TYR A 304 -42.68 31.95 26.72
N ILE A 305 -43.04 30.92 27.49
CA ILE A 305 -44.25 30.94 28.32
C ILE A 305 -44.10 31.86 29.53
N PHE A 306 -43.02 31.75 30.29
CA PHE A 306 -42.89 32.39 31.59
C PHE A 306 -42.14 33.72 31.52
N ASP A 307 -41.05 33.80 30.82
CA ASP A 307 -40.13 34.93 30.88
C ASP A 307 -40.33 35.95 29.76
N TYR A 308 -40.74 35.54 28.57
CA TYR A 308 -40.85 36.41 27.42
C TYR A 308 -41.86 37.58 27.66
N ASN A 309 -43.02 37.29 28.15
CA ASN A 309 -44.02 38.31 28.47
C ASN A 309 -43.61 39.23 29.61
N TYR A 310 -42.88 38.70 30.58
CA TYR A 310 -42.33 39.46 31.68
C TYR A 310 -41.26 40.47 31.18
N ILE A 311 -40.35 40.00 30.38
CA ILE A 311 -39.28 40.84 29.79
C ILE A 311 -39.87 41.91 28.87
N ILE A 312 -40.86 41.57 28.04
CA ILE A 312 -41.54 42.54 27.16
C ILE A 312 -42.22 43.63 28.00
N ASN A 313 -42.87 43.29 29.09
CA ASN A 313 -43.51 44.27 29.95
C ASN A 313 -42.48 45.20 30.59
N ILE A 314 -41.36 44.66 31.09
CA ILE A 314 -40.26 45.49 31.65
C ILE A 314 -39.69 46.44 30.59
N ILE A 315 -39.47 45.98 29.36
CA ILE A 315 -38.97 46.79 28.28
C ILE A 315 -39.97 47.89 27.93
N ARG A 316 -41.23 47.53 27.85
CA ARG A 316 -42.34 48.47 27.58
C ARG A 316 -42.40 49.58 28.63
N ASP A 317 -42.32 49.21 29.93
CA ASP A 317 -42.36 50.18 31.01
C ASP A 317 -41.15 51.10 30.99
N LYS A 318 -39.95 50.59 30.73
CA LYS A 318 -38.75 51.42 30.57
C LYS A 318 -38.84 52.34 29.38
N LEU A 319 -39.38 51.89 28.23
CA LEU A 319 -39.60 52.72 27.05
C LEU A 319 -40.60 53.86 27.32
N VAL A 320 -41.64 53.59 28.09
CA VAL A 320 -42.60 54.61 28.50
C VAL A 320 -41.94 55.66 29.40
N ILE A 321 -41.07 55.28 30.33
CA ILE A 321 -40.32 56.18 31.18
C ILE A 321 -39.35 57.06 30.34
N ILE A 322 -38.68 56.52 29.39
CA ILE A 322 -37.77 57.25 28.48
C ILE A 322 -38.53 58.27 27.66
N LYS A 323 -39.69 57.88 27.04
CA LYS A 323 -40.54 58.80 26.29
C LYS A 323 -41.06 59.95 27.15
N LYS A 324 -41.47 59.69 28.40
CA LYS A 324 -41.88 60.76 29.32
C LYS A 324 -40.74 61.71 29.66
N LYS A 325 -39.53 61.22 29.85
CA LYS A 325 -38.32 62.08 30.07
C LYS A 325 -38.04 62.96 28.83
N GLU A 326 -38.14 62.42 27.67
CA GLU A 326 -37.90 63.09 26.40
C GLU A 326 -38.94 64.21 26.18
N GLN A 327 -40.22 63.95 26.46
CA GLN A 327 -41.29 64.94 26.43
C GLN A 327 -41.08 66.07 27.45
N ASN A 328 -40.62 65.76 28.68
CA ASN A 328 -40.33 66.77 29.67
C ASN A 328 -39.13 67.66 29.27
N ILE A 329 -38.11 67.07 28.70
CA ILE A 329 -36.92 67.83 28.16
C ILE A 329 -37.38 68.78 27.03
N ASN A 330 -38.22 68.28 26.13
CA ASN A 330 -38.74 69.10 25.02
C ASN A 330 -39.66 70.23 25.53
N LEU A 331 -40.43 70.03 26.59
CA LEU A 331 -41.23 71.07 27.25
C LEU A 331 -40.31 72.15 27.89
N ILE A 332 -39.27 71.75 28.60
CA ILE A 332 -38.32 72.67 29.20
C ILE A 332 -37.59 73.48 28.11
N LEU A 333 -37.13 72.79 27.02
CA LEU A 333 -36.50 73.50 25.91
C LEU A 333 -37.44 74.54 25.23
N LYS A 334 -38.74 74.21 25.05
CA LYS A 334 -39.77 75.15 24.57
C LYS A 334 -40.01 76.31 25.52
N SER A 335 -39.92 76.08 26.81
CA SER A 335 -40.08 77.19 27.79
C SER A 335 -38.87 78.14 27.76
N ILE A 336 -37.70 77.64 27.58
CA ILE A 336 -36.44 78.42 27.48
C ILE A 336 -36.44 79.26 26.20
N THR A 337 -36.87 78.69 25.06
CA THR A 337 -36.94 79.42 23.78
C THR A 337 -38.06 80.47 23.72
N LYS A 338 -38.98 80.52 24.68
CA LYS A 338 -39.99 81.56 24.83
C LYS A 338 -39.49 82.75 25.70
N ILE A 339 -38.42 82.62 26.41
CA ILE A 339 -37.84 83.63 27.30
C ILE A 339 -36.72 84.44 26.57
N TYR A 340 -36.29 84.00 25.48
CA TYR A 340 -35.40 84.74 24.57
C TYR A 340 -36.20 85.13 23.32
#